data_c722da31fff8afb10c837928efee1988
#
_entry.id   c722da31fff8afb10c837928efee1988
#
_cell.length_a   1.000
_cell.length_b   1.000
_cell.length_c   1.000
_cell.angle_alpha   90.00
_cell.angle_beta   90.00
_cell.angle_gamma   90.00
#
_symmetry.space_group_name_H-M   'P 1'
#
loop_
_entity.id
_entity.type
_entity.pdbx_description
1 polymer ?
#
loop_
_entity_poly.entity_id
_entity_poly.type
_entity_poly.pdbx_seq_one_letter_code
_entity_poly.pdbx_strand_id
1 'polypeptide(L)'
;MTGESRVLRADILQDCGKSLNPAVDYGQIEGAFVQGMGWLTSEELVWDDNGRLLTHGPSTYKIPGSRDVPPELNIHILEDAPNLVPTVFRSKAVGEPPLMLALSVYLAIRNAIGHLGGGKLMPKLNSPATPEAILMAVDDMNRKVREVEFK
;
A
#
# COMPACT_ATOMS: atom_id res chain seq x y z
N MET A 1 12.92 15.20 11.03
CA MET A 1 11.97 14.15 10.63
C MET A 1 11.21 14.67 9.43
N THR A 2 11.12 13.92 8.34
CA THR A 2 10.56 14.36 7.04
C THR A 2 9.21 13.72 6.72
N GLY A 3 8.81 12.69 7.48
CA GLY A 3 7.64 11.86 7.19
C GLY A 3 7.84 10.86 6.05
N GLU A 4 8.99 10.83 5.39
CA GLU A 4 9.29 9.85 4.36
C GLU A 4 9.24 8.43 4.91
N SER A 5 8.63 7.53 4.18
CA SER A 5 8.56 6.10 4.46
C SER A 5 9.08 5.30 3.27
N ARG A 6 9.56 4.10 3.52
CA ARG A 6 9.99 3.17 2.48
C ARG A 6 9.61 1.75 2.85
N VAL A 7 9.04 1.04 1.91
CA VAL A 7 8.82 -0.41 2.02
C VAL A 7 10.13 -1.10 1.71
N LEU A 8 10.67 -1.86 2.66
CA LEU A 8 11.93 -2.57 2.49
C LEU A 8 11.73 -3.98 1.95
N ARG A 9 10.64 -4.63 2.38
CA ARG A 9 10.30 -5.98 1.98
C ARG A 9 8.78 -6.15 1.88
N ALA A 10 8.36 -6.91 0.88
CA ALA A 10 7.00 -7.43 0.77
C ALA A 10 7.05 -8.90 0.33
N ASP A 11 6.29 -9.74 1.01
CA ASP A 11 6.12 -11.15 0.68
C ASP A 11 4.64 -11.36 0.32
N ILE A 12 4.39 -11.84 -0.89
CA ILE A 12 3.05 -11.99 -1.44
C ILE A 12 2.81 -13.45 -1.80
N LEU A 13 1.69 -14.00 -1.35
CA LEU A 13 1.15 -15.27 -1.80
C LEU A 13 -0.21 -15.00 -2.46
N GLN A 14 -0.31 -15.26 -3.76
CA GLN A 14 -1.51 -15.02 -4.54
C GLN A 14 -2.11 -16.33 -5.04
N ASP A 15 -3.41 -16.48 -4.83
CA ASP A 15 -4.18 -17.57 -5.42
C ASP A 15 -4.73 -17.15 -6.78
N CYS A 16 -4.12 -17.65 -7.86
CA CYS A 16 -4.55 -17.45 -9.24
C CYS A 16 -5.37 -18.65 -9.79
N GLY A 17 -5.74 -19.59 -8.94
CA GLY A 17 -6.22 -20.86 -9.41
C GLY A 17 -5.12 -21.59 -10.21
N LYS A 18 -5.49 -22.26 -11.28
CA LYS A 18 -4.50 -22.82 -12.22
C LYS A 18 -3.96 -21.68 -13.10
N SER A 19 -2.72 -21.27 -12.88
CA SER A 19 -2.07 -20.26 -13.71
C SER A 19 -2.02 -20.72 -15.18
N LEU A 20 -2.43 -19.82 -16.08
CA LEU A 20 -2.38 -20.08 -17.51
C LEU A 20 -1.01 -19.68 -18.10
N ASN A 21 -0.40 -18.65 -17.55
CA ASN A 21 0.92 -18.19 -17.93
C ASN A 21 1.60 -17.55 -16.69
N PRO A 22 2.40 -18.33 -15.97
CA PRO A 22 3.03 -17.85 -14.73
C PRO A 22 3.82 -16.54 -14.91
N ALA A 23 4.52 -16.35 -16.02
CA ALA A 23 5.30 -15.14 -16.26
C ALA A 23 4.40 -13.89 -16.35
N VAL A 24 3.24 -14.02 -16.97
CA VAL A 24 2.25 -12.94 -17.03
C VAL A 24 1.62 -12.72 -15.66
N ASP A 25 1.26 -13.78 -14.97
CA ASP A 25 0.60 -13.69 -13.66
C ASP A 25 1.53 -13.04 -12.63
N TYR A 26 2.82 -13.39 -12.60
CA TYR A 26 3.82 -12.71 -11.77
C TYR A 26 3.87 -11.21 -12.07
N GLY A 27 3.98 -10.83 -13.34
CA GLY A 27 4.02 -9.43 -13.73
C GLY A 27 2.74 -8.65 -13.38
N GLN A 28 1.57 -9.29 -13.42
CA GLN A 28 0.31 -8.69 -12.97
C GLN A 28 0.32 -8.45 -11.45
N ILE A 29 0.79 -9.42 -10.67
CA ILE A 29 0.85 -9.31 -9.21
C ILE A 29 1.82 -8.18 -8.80
N GLU A 30 3.02 -8.16 -9.38
CA GLU A 30 4.01 -7.10 -9.16
C GLU A 30 3.45 -5.71 -9.47
N GLY A 31 2.91 -5.55 -10.68
CA GLY A 31 2.38 -4.28 -11.15
C GLY A 31 1.21 -3.79 -10.31
N ALA A 32 0.26 -4.67 -9.98
CA ALA A 32 -0.89 -4.32 -9.18
C ALA A 32 -0.51 -3.96 -7.73
N PHE A 33 0.44 -4.68 -7.12
CA PHE A 33 0.91 -4.36 -5.77
C PHE A 33 1.58 -2.98 -5.73
N VAL A 34 2.49 -2.69 -6.68
CA VAL A 34 3.16 -1.38 -6.75
C VAL A 34 2.18 -0.25 -7.05
N GLN A 35 1.19 -0.49 -7.91
CA GLN A 35 0.11 0.47 -8.16
C GLN A 35 -0.69 0.75 -6.89
N GLY A 36 -1.13 -0.27 -6.18
CA GLY A 36 -1.86 -0.11 -4.92
C GLY A 36 -1.02 0.56 -3.83
N MET A 37 0.28 0.29 -3.79
CA MET A 37 1.22 0.98 -2.90
C MET A 37 1.24 2.48 -3.19
N GLY A 38 1.37 2.89 -4.45
CA GLY A 38 1.33 4.28 -4.85
C GLY A 38 0.01 4.96 -4.49
N TRP A 39 -1.10 4.32 -4.79
CA TRP A 39 -2.44 4.81 -4.47
C TRP A 39 -2.63 5.08 -2.97
N LEU A 40 -2.00 4.29 -2.12
CA LEU A 40 -2.12 4.42 -0.66
C LEU A 40 -1.06 5.32 -0.02
N THR A 41 -0.04 5.76 -0.78
CA THR A 41 1.10 6.51 -0.21
C THR A 41 1.43 7.82 -0.94
N SER A 42 1.69 7.78 -2.23
CA SER A 42 2.24 8.93 -2.97
C SER A 42 1.25 9.58 -3.94
N GLU A 43 0.21 8.88 -4.35
CA GLU A 43 -0.77 9.37 -5.30
C GLU A 43 -1.85 10.17 -4.59
N GLU A 44 -1.75 11.49 -4.66
CA GLU A 44 -2.66 12.42 -4.00
C GLU A 44 -3.49 13.20 -5.02
N LEU A 45 -4.80 13.25 -4.80
CA LEU A 45 -5.72 14.07 -5.58
C LEU A 45 -5.97 15.39 -4.82
N VAL A 46 -5.48 16.49 -5.37
CA VAL A 46 -5.65 17.83 -4.81
C VAL A 46 -6.53 18.68 -5.74
N TRP A 47 -7.54 19.28 -5.18
CA TRP A 47 -8.51 20.13 -5.88
C TRP A 47 -8.43 21.56 -5.35
N ASP A 48 -8.63 22.54 -6.23
CA ASP A 48 -8.83 23.94 -5.80
C ASP A 48 -10.29 24.18 -5.35
N ASP A 49 -10.54 25.38 -4.82
CA ASP A 49 -11.87 25.79 -4.34
C ASP A 49 -12.94 25.83 -5.44
N ASN A 50 -12.54 25.82 -6.71
CA ASN A 50 -13.43 25.80 -7.87
C ASN A 50 -13.67 24.38 -8.41
N GLY A 51 -13.12 23.36 -7.77
CA GLY A 51 -13.25 21.96 -8.19
C GLY A 51 -12.30 21.56 -9.34
N ARG A 52 -11.26 22.36 -9.63
CA ARG A 52 -10.25 22.02 -10.62
C ARG A 52 -9.21 21.11 -9.99
N LEU A 53 -8.93 19.97 -10.65
CA LEU A 53 -7.87 19.05 -10.24
C LEU A 53 -6.49 19.68 -10.49
N LEU A 54 -5.69 19.83 -9.45
CA LEU A 54 -4.33 20.38 -9.52
C LEU A 54 -3.27 19.29 -9.81
N THR A 55 -3.52 18.05 -9.36
CA THR A 55 -2.63 16.91 -9.55
C THR A 55 -3.03 16.10 -10.78
N HIS A 56 -2.99 16.71 -11.96
CA HIS A 56 -3.51 16.13 -13.20
C HIS A 56 -2.42 15.67 -14.19
N GLY A 57 -1.16 15.62 -13.79
CA GLY A 57 -0.05 15.25 -14.67
C GLY A 57 1.11 14.61 -13.92
N PRO A 58 2.07 13.97 -14.62
CA PRO A 58 3.18 13.23 -14.00
C PRO A 58 4.07 14.06 -13.08
N SER A 59 4.11 15.38 -13.26
CA SER A 59 4.86 16.30 -12.41
C SER A 59 4.19 16.54 -11.05
N THR A 60 2.89 16.34 -10.94
CA THR A 60 2.10 16.63 -9.74
C THR A 60 1.42 15.40 -9.15
N TYR A 61 0.99 14.45 -9.97
CA TYR A 61 0.44 13.15 -9.55
C TYR A 61 1.56 12.11 -9.53
N LYS A 62 1.97 11.69 -8.34
CA LYS A 62 3.20 10.92 -8.11
C LYS A 62 2.93 9.42 -8.07
N ILE A 63 2.89 8.79 -9.24
CA ILE A 63 2.90 7.32 -9.32
C ILE A 63 4.28 6.78 -8.90
N PRO A 64 4.36 5.59 -8.31
CA PRO A 64 5.64 4.96 -7.97
C PRO A 64 6.54 4.78 -9.19
N GLY A 65 7.79 5.16 -9.05
CA GLY A 65 8.83 4.86 -10.02
C GLY A 65 9.58 3.56 -9.67
N SER A 66 10.53 3.17 -10.50
CA SER A 66 11.32 1.95 -10.29
C SER A 66 12.14 1.94 -8.99
N ARG A 67 12.42 3.12 -8.41
CA ARG A 67 13.14 3.26 -7.13
C ARG A 67 12.24 3.10 -5.90
N ASP A 68 10.94 3.17 -6.09
CA ASP A 68 9.95 3.04 -5.01
C ASP A 68 9.55 1.58 -4.80
N VAL A 69 9.85 0.71 -5.77
CA VAL A 69 9.64 -0.73 -5.64
C VAL A 69 10.44 -1.25 -4.44
N PRO A 70 9.86 -2.08 -3.57
CA PRO A 70 10.59 -2.70 -2.47
C PRO A 70 11.83 -3.43 -2.96
N PRO A 71 13.01 -3.24 -2.36
CA PRO A 71 14.23 -3.95 -2.77
C PRO A 71 14.11 -5.47 -2.59
N GLU A 72 13.24 -5.92 -1.69
CA GLU A 72 12.87 -7.32 -1.52
C GLU A 72 11.37 -7.47 -1.80
N LEU A 73 11.03 -7.83 -3.02
CA LEU A 73 9.65 -8.14 -3.43
C LEU A 73 9.58 -9.63 -3.79
N ASN A 74 9.06 -10.44 -2.88
CA ASN A 74 8.94 -11.88 -3.04
C ASN A 74 7.51 -12.24 -3.37
N ILE A 75 7.29 -12.84 -4.54
CA ILE A 75 5.96 -13.24 -5.00
C ILE A 75 5.92 -14.74 -5.19
N HIS A 76 4.86 -15.34 -4.66
CA HIS A 76 4.55 -16.75 -4.83
C HIS A 76 3.12 -16.93 -5.29
N ILE A 77 2.92 -17.74 -6.30
CA ILE A 77 1.61 -18.21 -6.71
C ILE A 77 1.29 -19.47 -5.91
N LEU A 78 0.09 -19.53 -5.34
CA LEU A 78 -0.36 -20.70 -4.60
C LEU A 78 -0.50 -21.88 -5.55
N GLU A 79 0.30 -22.92 -5.32
CA GLU A 79 0.30 -24.14 -6.13
C GLU A 79 -0.86 -25.05 -5.73
N ASP A 80 -1.26 -25.92 -6.65
CA ASP A 80 -2.31 -26.96 -6.44
C ASP A 80 -3.66 -26.41 -5.93
N ALA A 81 -4.00 -25.17 -6.25
CA ALA A 81 -5.22 -24.50 -5.84
C ALA A 81 -6.17 -24.18 -7.03
N PRO A 82 -6.60 -25.18 -7.81
CA PRO A 82 -7.47 -24.94 -8.95
C PRO A 82 -8.81 -24.33 -8.48
N ASN A 83 -9.41 -23.47 -9.29
CA ASN A 83 -10.72 -22.93 -8.97
C ASN A 83 -11.75 -24.06 -8.84
N LEU A 84 -12.51 -24.07 -7.75
CA LEU A 84 -13.56 -25.05 -7.49
C LEU A 84 -14.75 -24.86 -8.45
N VAL A 85 -15.00 -23.61 -8.86
CA VAL A 85 -16.03 -23.27 -9.86
C VAL A 85 -15.46 -23.54 -11.27
N PRO A 86 -16.28 -24.02 -12.22
CA PRO A 86 -15.88 -24.17 -13.61
C PRO A 86 -15.56 -22.82 -14.25
N THR A 87 -14.29 -22.52 -14.40
CA THR A 87 -13.75 -21.37 -15.12
C THR A 87 -12.82 -21.86 -16.22
N VAL A 88 -12.33 -20.97 -17.08
CA VAL A 88 -11.36 -21.31 -18.12
C VAL A 88 -10.13 -21.92 -17.46
N PHE A 89 -9.88 -23.21 -17.76
CA PHE A 89 -8.80 -24.00 -17.17
C PHE A 89 -8.69 -23.98 -15.64
N ARG A 90 -9.79 -23.69 -14.93
CA ARG A 90 -9.80 -23.56 -13.47
C ARG A 90 -8.93 -22.39 -12.94
N SER A 91 -8.70 -21.37 -13.77
CA SER A 91 -8.01 -20.16 -13.36
C SER A 91 -8.90 -19.22 -12.55
N LYS A 92 -8.27 -18.28 -11.84
CA LYS A 92 -8.92 -17.15 -11.15
C LYS A 92 -8.38 -15.83 -11.71
N ALA A 93 -9.08 -14.73 -11.46
CA ALA A 93 -8.63 -13.42 -11.86
C ALA A 93 -7.32 -13.04 -11.14
N VAL A 94 -6.40 -12.41 -11.87
CA VAL A 94 -5.08 -12.01 -11.37
C VAL A 94 -4.73 -10.56 -11.68
N GLY A 95 -5.40 -9.92 -12.65
CA GLY A 95 -5.05 -8.56 -13.07
C GLY A 95 -5.32 -7.50 -12.01
N GLU A 96 -6.48 -7.51 -11.37
CA GLU A 96 -6.89 -6.49 -10.40
C GLU A 96 -6.78 -6.93 -8.93
N PRO A 97 -7.10 -8.18 -8.54
CA PRO A 97 -7.14 -8.56 -7.13
C PRO A 97 -5.86 -8.27 -6.33
N PRO A 98 -4.65 -8.40 -6.88
CA PRO A 98 -3.42 -8.12 -6.14
C PRO A 98 -3.23 -6.66 -5.71
N LEU A 99 -3.95 -5.69 -6.31
CA LEU A 99 -3.93 -4.29 -5.88
C LEU A 99 -4.31 -4.15 -4.41
N MET A 100 -5.28 -4.92 -3.95
CA MET A 100 -5.75 -4.89 -2.55
C MET A 100 -4.69 -5.36 -1.55
N LEU A 101 -3.70 -6.15 -1.96
CA LEU A 101 -2.61 -6.61 -1.10
C LEU A 101 -1.75 -5.44 -0.59
N ALA A 102 -1.70 -4.33 -1.33
CA ALA A 102 -0.99 -3.12 -0.94
C ALA A 102 -1.60 -2.41 0.29
N LEU A 103 -2.81 -2.77 0.73
CA LEU A 103 -3.34 -2.34 2.04
C LEU A 103 -2.39 -2.70 3.18
N SER A 104 -1.61 -3.78 3.04
CA SER A 104 -0.59 -4.17 4.00
C SER A 104 0.47 -3.08 4.21
N VAL A 105 0.83 -2.33 3.16
CA VAL A 105 1.78 -1.22 3.24
C VAL A 105 1.22 -0.10 4.11
N TYR A 106 0.00 0.35 3.84
CA TYR A 106 -0.66 1.39 4.63
C TYR A 106 -0.82 0.97 6.10
N LEU A 107 -1.21 -0.28 6.34
CA LEU A 107 -1.38 -0.82 7.68
C LEU A 107 -0.03 -0.95 8.41
N ALA A 108 1.06 -1.28 7.71
CA ALA A 108 2.40 -1.32 8.27
C ALA A 108 2.86 0.08 8.72
N ILE A 109 2.65 1.12 7.88
CA ILE A 109 2.95 2.51 8.24
C ILE A 109 2.13 2.92 9.47
N ARG A 110 0.82 2.66 9.45
CA ARG A 110 -0.06 2.98 10.58
C ARG A 110 0.37 2.26 11.86
N ASN A 111 0.75 1.00 11.76
CA ASN A 111 1.25 0.22 12.90
C ASN A 111 2.57 0.79 13.44
N ALA A 112 3.51 1.15 12.56
CA ALA A 112 4.78 1.77 12.96
C ALA A 112 4.55 3.07 13.75
N ILE A 113 3.63 3.94 13.30
CA ILE A 113 3.25 5.16 14.03
C ILE A 113 2.60 4.80 15.37
N GLY A 114 1.75 3.77 15.43
CA GLY A 114 1.11 3.30 16.65
C GLY A 114 2.07 2.84 17.74
N HIS A 115 3.26 2.36 17.36
CA HIS A 115 4.31 1.94 18.30
C HIS A 115 4.89 3.11 19.11
N LEU A 116 4.77 4.36 18.67
CA LEU A 116 5.14 5.54 19.46
C LEU A 116 4.30 5.63 20.75
N GLY A 117 3.07 5.14 20.72
CA GLY A 117 2.18 5.05 21.90
C GLY A 117 2.19 3.66 22.56
N GLY A 118 3.26 2.88 22.38
CA GLY A 118 3.37 1.53 22.94
C GLY A 118 2.31 0.56 22.42
N GLY A 119 1.73 0.82 21.25
CA GLY A 119 0.67 0.03 20.65
C GLY A 119 -0.72 0.18 21.33
N LYS A 120 -0.83 1.02 22.33
CA LYS A 120 -2.08 1.25 23.08
C LYS A 120 -2.95 2.36 22.48
N LEU A 121 -2.33 3.27 21.73
CA LEU A 121 -3.00 4.40 21.08
C LEU A 121 -3.08 4.15 19.57
N MET A 122 -4.22 4.52 19.00
CA MET A 122 -4.42 4.41 17.55
C MET A 122 -4.03 5.72 16.87
N PRO A 123 -3.13 5.68 15.86
CA PRO A 123 -2.78 6.87 15.10
C PRO A 123 -3.92 7.31 14.19
N LYS A 124 -4.08 8.63 14.06
CA LYS A 124 -4.95 9.24 13.06
C LYS A 124 -4.14 9.44 11.79
N LEU A 125 -4.19 8.47 10.90
CA LEU A 125 -3.55 8.52 9.58
C LEU A 125 -4.63 8.40 8.52
N ASN A 126 -4.67 9.36 7.59
CA ASN A 126 -5.55 9.31 6.43
C ASN A 126 -4.82 8.70 5.23
N SER A 127 -5.57 8.16 4.27
CA SER A 127 -5.05 7.75 2.97
C SER A 127 -5.24 8.89 1.96
N PRO A 128 -4.25 9.11 1.09
CA PRO A 128 -2.95 8.44 1.02
C PRO A 128 -2.03 8.85 2.19
N ALA A 129 -1.17 7.91 2.63
CA ALA A 129 -0.18 8.13 3.66
C ALA A 129 1.03 8.89 3.09
N THR A 130 0.82 10.12 2.65
CA THR A 130 1.88 11.00 2.16
C THR A 130 2.90 11.31 3.27
N PRO A 131 4.11 11.75 2.94
CA PRO A 131 5.08 12.18 3.95
C PRO A 131 4.52 13.21 4.93
N GLU A 132 3.70 14.16 4.45
CA GLU A 132 3.02 15.14 5.29
C GLU A 132 2.02 14.46 6.24
N ALA A 133 1.16 13.58 5.73
CA ALA A 133 0.18 12.86 6.53
C ALA A 133 0.85 12.01 7.62
N ILE A 134 1.96 11.35 7.30
CA ILE A 134 2.76 10.57 8.26
C ILE A 134 3.35 11.50 9.32
N LEU A 135 3.96 12.62 8.93
CA LEU A 135 4.57 13.58 9.85
C LEU A 135 3.53 14.12 10.84
N MET A 136 2.37 14.52 10.35
CA MET A 136 1.27 15.04 11.17
C MET A 136 0.71 13.97 12.12
N ALA A 137 0.61 12.70 11.65
CA ALA A 137 0.16 11.59 12.48
C ALA A 137 1.18 11.27 13.60
N VAL A 138 2.48 11.36 13.32
CA VAL A 138 3.56 11.20 14.32
C VAL A 138 3.50 12.31 15.36
N ASP A 139 3.31 13.56 14.95
CA ASP A 139 3.20 14.70 15.88
C ASP A 139 1.97 14.55 16.80
N ASP A 140 0.82 14.19 16.24
CA ASP A 140 -0.40 13.92 17.01
C ASP A 140 -0.20 12.80 18.04
N MET A 141 0.47 11.71 17.64
CA MET A 141 0.79 10.60 18.55
C MET A 141 1.71 11.05 19.69
N ASN A 142 2.77 11.82 19.38
CA ASN A 142 3.67 12.33 20.40
C ASN A 142 2.96 13.25 21.42
N ARG A 143 1.99 14.05 20.97
CA ARG A 143 1.15 14.86 21.88
C ARG A 143 0.31 13.97 22.78
N LYS A 144 -0.39 12.98 22.23
CA LYS A 144 -1.22 12.04 23.01
C LYS A 144 -0.42 11.26 24.04
N VAL A 145 0.79 10.81 23.71
CA VAL A 145 1.67 10.10 24.64
C VAL A 145 2.00 11.00 25.84
N ARG A 146 2.41 12.25 25.60
CA ARG A 146 2.69 13.21 26.67
C ARG A 146 1.48 13.46 27.54
N GLU A 147 0.27 13.63 26.97
CA GLU A 147 -0.95 13.84 27.74
C GLU A 147 -1.32 12.67 28.65
N VAL A 148 -0.92 11.44 28.27
CA VAL A 148 -1.14 10.24 29.10
C VAL A 148 -0.10 10.10 30.21
N GLU A 149 1.16 10.51 29.96
CA GLU A 149 2.25 10.45 30.93
C GLU A 149 2.10 11.48 32.07
N PHE A 150 1.39 12.58 31.82
CA PHE A 150 1.15 13.66 32.82
C PHE A 150 -0.16 13.50 33.58
N LYS A 151 -0.90 12.40 33.42
CA LYS A 151 -2.10 12.03 34.21
C LYS A 151 -1.82 10.90 35.17
#